data_500154c8db01be4e867df0a95d6f82b4
#
_entry.id   500154c8db01be4e867df0a95d6f82b4
#
_cell.length_a   1.000
_cell.length_b   1.000
_cell.length_c   1.000
_cell.angle_alpha   90.00
_cell.angle_beta   90.00
_cell.angle_gamma   90.00
#
_symmetry.space_group_name_H-M   'P 1'
#
loop_
_entity.id
_entity.type
_entity.pdbx_description
1 polymer ?
#
loop_
_entity_poly.entity_id
_entity_poly.type
_entity_poly.pdbx_seq_one_letter_code
_entity_poly.pdbx_strand_id
1 'polypeptide(L)'
;VNALADYKAIEQIARESSRFNDVLILQGGGTVSLLERFGLLINRGYPQVGKAETLSMLVNVPGAGRPLDLSRSLDGKLHYSKRQITVQATCLRPKDQLDVLQKELEALLQGQWVWFRFKKDAYFWRGFCTVSMQRKEHSALVTLTAVCNPYNYNLTAYMGSAWLWDTFNFEKDTIYDVRTEVKNL
;
A
#
# COMPACT_ATOMS: atom_id res chain seq x y z
N VAL A 1 -32.50 0.08 -22.67
CA VAL A 1 -31.40 -0.69 -22.05
C VAL A 1 -30.95 0.12 -20.84
N ASN A 2 -31.09 -0.47 -19.65
CA ASN A 2 -30.95 0.25 -18.38
C ASN A 2 -29.47 0.21 -17.98
N ALA A 3 -28.67 1.17 -18.47
CA ALA A 3 -27.23 1.27 -18.20
C ALA A 3 -26.86 1.20 -16.70
N LEU A 4 -27.80 1.60 -15.83
CA LEU A 4 -27.62 1.55 -14.37
C LEU A 4 -27.74 0.11 -13.81
N ALA A 5 -28.56 -0.73 -14.45
CA ALA A 5 -28.72 -2.14 -14.06
C ALA A 5 -27.48 -2.96 -14.48
N ASP A 6 -26.98 -2.69 -15.69
CA ASP A 6 -25.76 -3.32 -16.21
C ASP A 6 -24.53 -2.93 -15.38
N TYR A 7 -24.47 -1.68 -14.92
CA TYR A 7 -23.42 -1.20 -14.03
C TYR A 7 -23.38 -1.95 -12.70
N LYS A 8 -24.55 -2.12 -12.05
CA LYS A 8 -24.64 -2.86 -10.78
C LYS A 8 -24.24 -4.33 -10.91
N ALA A 9 -24.61 -4.97 -12.02
CA ALA A 9 -24.23 -6.34 -12.30
C ALA A 9 -22.72 -6.50 -12.50
N ILE A 10 -22.08 -5.60 -13.24
CA ILE A 10 -20.62 -5.59 -13.43
C ILE A 10 -19.90 -5.34 -12.09
N GLU A 11 -20.38 -4.41 -11.29
CA GLU A 11 -19.83 -4.12 -9.97
C GLU A 11 -19.93 -5.33 -9.04
N GLN A 12 -21.03 -6.06 -9.05
CA GLN A 12 -21.21 -7.27 -8.26
C GLN A 12 -20.25 -8.38 -8.67
N ILE A 13 -20.08 -8.62 -9.97
CA ILE A 13 -19.12 -9.58 -10.52
C ILE A 13 -17.69 -9.21 -10.11
N ALA A 14 -17.35 -7.92 -10.18
CA ALA A 14 -16.02 -7.45 -9.78
C ALA A 14 -15.75 -7.62 -8.28
N ARG A 15 -16.77 -7.46 -7.43
CA ARG A 15 -16.66 -7.68 -5.98
C ARG A 15 -16.35 -9.14 -5.63
N GLU A 16 -16.85 -10.07 -6.41
CA GLU A 16 -16.74 -11.51 -6.15
C GLU A 16 -15.47 -12.13 -6.73
N SER A 17 -14.92 -11.58 -7.80
CA SER A 17 -14.05 -12.31 -8.72
C SER A 17 -12.55 -12.29 -8.41
N SER A 18 -11.97 -11.32 -7.72
CA SER A 18 -10.51 -11.24 -7.63
C SER A 18 -9.95 -10.88 -6.26
N ARG A 19 -8.75 -11.40 -5.97
CA ARG A 19 -7.98 -11.06 -4.77
C ARG A 19 -7.74 -9.55 -4.63
N PHE A 20 -7.52 -8.88 -5.75
CA PHE A 20 -7.17 -7.45 -5.81
C PHE A 20 -8.29 -6.60 -6.42
N ASN A 21 -9.55 -7.00 -6.24
CA ASN A 21 -10.65 -6.26 -6.82
C ASN A 21 -10.97 -4.93 -6.12
N ASP A 22 -10.29 -4.64 -5.00
CA ASP A 22 -10.54 -3.43 -4.22
C ASP A 22 -9.30 -2.98 -3.44
N VAL A 23 -9.22 -1.67 -3.22
CA VAL A 23 -8.23 -1.03 -2.34
C VAL A 23 -8.97 -0.41 -1.17
N LEU A 24 -8.56 -0.80 0.02
CA LEU A 24 -9.09 -0.31 1.29
C LEU A 24 -8.12 0.73 1.86
N ILE A 25 -8.61 1.95 2.08
CA ILE A 25 -7.84 3.07 2.65
C ILE A 25 -8.23 3.24 4.11
N LEU A 26 -7.25 3.34 5.00
CA LEU A 26 -7.50 3.60 6.42
C LEU A 26 -7.77 5.09 6.63
N GLN A 27 -8.93 5.43 7.16
CA GLN A 27 -9.34 6.78 7.47
C GLN A 27 -10.21 6.81 8.74
N GLY A 28 -9.89 7.67 9.69
CA GLY A 28 -10.73 7.90 10.86
C GLY A 28 -11.00 6.68 11.74
N GLY A 29 -10.07 5.71 11.80
CA GLY A 29 -10.21 4.45 12.55
C GLY A 29 -10.98 3.35 11.84
N GLY A 30 -11.49 3.60 10.63
CA GLY A 30 -12.15 2.63 9.74
C GLY A 30 -11.45 2.48 8.40
N THR A 31 -11.96 1.63 7.54
CA THR A 31 -11.48 1.46 6.18
C THR A 31 -12.51 1.94 5.17
N VAL A 32 -12.04 2.71 4.18
CA VAL A 32 -12.82 3.19 3.05
C VAL A 32 -12.48 2.35 1.82
N SER A 33 -13.46 1.66 1.27
CA SER A 33 -13.36 0.89 0.04
C SER A 33 -13.44 1.85 -1.17
N LEU A 34 -12.47 1.78 -2.08
CA LEU A 34 -12.52 2.55 -3.32
C LEU A 34 -13.60 2.05 -4.27
N LEU A 35 -13.86 0.75 -4.26
CA LEU A 35 -14.94 0.15 -5.06
C LEU A 35 -16.31 0.59 -4.54
N GLU A 36 -16.55 0.47 -3.23
CA GLU A 36 -17.87 0.75 -2.65
C GLU A 36 -18.21 2.25 -2.66
N ARG A 37 -17.24 3.09 -2.30
CA ARG A 37 -17.46 4.54 -2.21
C ARG A 37 -17.44 5.22 -3.57
N PHE A 38 -16.51 4.85 -4.43
CA PHE A 38 -16.26 5.57 -5.68
C PHE A 38 -16.62 4.77 -6.95
N GLY A 39 -16.93 3.48 -6.83
CA GLY A 39 -17.21 2.61 -7.97
C GLY A 39 -15.98 2.36 -8.84
N LEU A 40 -14.79 2.29 -8.25
CA LEU A 40 -13.54 2.05 -8.96
C LEU A 40 -13.29 0.55 -9.10
N LEU A 41 -13.34 0.05 -10.32
CA LEU A 41 -13.03 -1.33 -10.67
C LEU A 41 -11.56 -1.45 -11.04
N ILE A 42 -10.80 -2.19 -10.27
CA ILE A 42 -9.37 -2.42 -10.56
C ILE A 42 -9.24 -3.21 -11.85
N ASN A 43 -8.44 -2.69 -12.77
CA ASN A 43 -8.19 -3.30 -14.07
C ASN A 43 -7.35 -4.57 -13.92
N ARG A 44 -7.51 -5.49 -14.87
CA ARG A 44 -6.72 -6.71 -14.94
C ARG A 44 -5.22 -6.39 -15.04
N GLY A 45 -4.39 -7.11 -14.28
CA GLY A 45 -2.94 -6.87 -14.21
C GLY A 45 -2.51 -5.85 -13.16
N TYR A 46 -3.46 -5.26 -12.44
CA TYR A 46 -3.19 -4.39 -11.29
C TYR A 46 -3.69 -5.03 -9.98
N PRO A 47 -3.12 -4.65 -8.82
CA PRO A 47 -2.06 -3.67 -8.62
C PRO A 47 -0.69 -4.16 -9.11
N GLN A 48 0.15 -3.23 -9.56
CA GLN A 48 1.55 -3.48 -9.85
C GLN A 48 2.39 -3.01 -8.66
N VAL A 49 3.00 -3.97 -7.98
CA VAL A 49 3.88 -3.71 -6.84
C VAL A 49 5.32 -3.75 -7.34
N GLY A 50 5.94 -2.59 -7.47
CA GLY A 50 7.32 -2.44 -7.92
C GLY A 50 8.32 -3.06 -6.93
N LYS A 51 9.56 -3.26 -7.39
CA LYS A 51 10.66 -3.67 -6.51
C LYS A 51 11.04 -2.50 -5.59
N ALA A 52 11.49 -2.83 -4.38
CA ALA A 52 12.05 -1.83 -3.48
C ALA A 52 13.40 -1.32 -4.03
N GLU A 53 13.60 -0.01 -3.99
CA GLU A 53 14.87 0.61 -4.39
C GLU A 53 15.94 0.33 -3.33
N THR A 54 17.08 -0.19 -3.76
CA THR A 54 18.21 -0.43 -2.86
C THR A 54 18.93 0.88 -2.55
N LEU A 55 19.19 1.14 -1.28
CA LEU A 55 20.09 2.22 -0.87
C LEU A 55 21.54 1.77 -1.12
N SER A 56 22.17 2.36 -2.13
CA SER A 56 23.59 2.15 -2.40
C SER A 56 24.39 3.39 -1.99
N MET A 57 25.48 3.17 -1.26
CA MET A 57 26.41 4.21 -0.86
C MET A 57 27.78 3.90 -1.45
N LEU A 58 28.07 4.54 -2.56
CA LEU A 58 29.36 4.43 -3.25
C LEU A 58 30.17 5.72 -3.01
N VAL A 59 31.35 5.58 -2.46
CA VAL A 59 32.26 6.70 -2.17
C VAL A 59 33.46 6.62 -3.09
N ASN A 60 33.68 7.70 -3.86
CA ASN A 60 34.89 7.83 -4.69
C ASN A 60 36.07 8.21 -3.80
N VAL A 61 37.08 7.33 -3.76
CA VAL A 61 38.34 7.59 -3.05
C VAL A 61 39.38 8.03 -4.08
N PRO A 62 39.98 9.23 -3.91
CA PRO A 62 41.04 9.68 -4.81
C PRO A 62 42.20 8.67 -4.88
N GLY A 63 42.63 8.29 -6.07
CA GLY A 63 43.69 7.29 -6.28
C GLY A 63 43.28 5.83 -6.22
N ALA A 64 42.02 5.53 -5.89
CA ALA A 64 41.48 4.17 -5.98
C ALA A 64 40.92 3.90 -7.38
N GLY A 65 41.22 2.75 -7.95
CA GLY A 65 40.73 2.35 -9.27
C GLY A 65 39.24 2.03 -9.35
N ARG A 66 38.51 2.07 -8.21
CA ARG A 66 37.08 1.82 -8.12
C ARG A 66 36.47 2.52 -6.90
N PRO A 67 35.16 2.86 -6.93
CA PRO A 67 34.47 3.36 -5.77
C PRO A 67 34.46 2.34 -4.62
N LEU A 68 34.52 2.83 -3.38
CA LEU A 68 34.32 2.03 -2.19
C LEU A 68 32.82 1.87 -1.95
N ASP A 69 32.34 0.62 -1.87
CA ASP A 69 30.93 0.31 -1.60
C ASP A 69 30.73 0.20 -0.06
N LEU A 70 30.04 1.19 0.49
CA LEU A 70 29.64 1.26 1.89
C LEU A 70 28.18 0.88 2.12
N SER A 71 27.48 0.34 1.13
CA SER A 71 26.04 0.05 1.21
C SER A 71 25.66 -0.93 2.33
N ARG A 72 26.64 -1.71 2.83
CA ARG A 72 26.46 -2.69 3.91
C ARG A 72 27.30 -2.39 5.15
N SER A 73 27.90 -1.21 5.25
CA SER A 73 28.89 -0.90 6.28
C SER A 73 28.33 -0.82 7.70
N LEU A 74 27.03 -0.55 7.87
CA LEU A 74 26.40 -0.37 9.18
C LEU A 74 26.08 -1.70 9.88
N ASP A 75 25.47 -2.64 9.18
CA ASP A 75 24.96 -3.90 9.79
C ASP A 75 25.14 -5.12 8.89
N GLY A 76 25.91 -4.99 7.80
CA GLY A 76 26.13 -6.06 6.83
C GLY A 76 24.96 -6.34 5.90
N LYS A 77 23.82 -5.62 6.03
CA LYS A 77 22.60 -5.85 5.26
C LYS A 77 22.35 -4.75 4.24
N LEU A 78 21.65 -5.10 3.18
CA LEU A 78 21.14 -4.12 2.21
C LEU A 78 19.90 -3.43 2.77
N HIS A 79 19.89 -2.11 2.70
CA HIS A 79 18.76 -1.28 3.05
C HIS A 79 17.98 -0.84 1.80
N TYR A 80 16.71 -0.57 1.98
CA TYR A 80 15.81 -0.14 0.91
C TYR A 80 15.16 1.19 1.29
N SER A 81 14.97 2.07 0.29
CA SER A 81 14.43 3.40 0.52
C SER A 81 12.92 3.45 0.31
N LYS A 82 12.47 3.03 -0.84
CA LYS A 82 11.08 3.18 -1.25
C LYS A 82 10.67 2.11 -2.25
N ARG A 83 9.37 2.00 -2.46
CA ARG A 83 8.74 1.12 -3.44
C ARG A 83 7.59 1.86 -4.09
N GLN A 84 7.45 1.72 -5.39
CA GLN A 84 6.31 2.28 -6.11
C GLN A 84 5.23 1.21 -6.29
N ILE A 85 3.99 1.57 -5.98
CA ILE A 85 2.81 0.75 -6.23
C ILE A 85 1.88 1.55 -7.14
N THR A 86 1.45 0.92 -8.23
CA THR A 86 0.53 1.52 -9.19
C THR A 86 -0.74 0.70 -9.25
N VAL A 87 -1.88 1.37 -9.12
CA VAL A 87 -3.21 0.79 -9.27
C VAL A 87 -3.92 1.53 -10.39
N GLN A 88 -4.43 0.80 -11.35
CA GLN A 88 -5.26 1.36 -12.40
C GLN A 88 -6.67 0.80 -12.28
N ALA A 89 -7.64 1.68 -12.24
CA ALA A 89 -9.03 1.35 -12.08
C ALA A 89 -9.90 2.07 -13.11
N THR A 90 -10.97 1.43 -13.52
CA THR A 90 -11.99 2.02 -14.41
C THR A 90 -13.19 2.43 -13.56
N CYS A 91 -13.63 3.67 -13.75
CA CYS A 91 -14.87 4.18 -13.19
C CYS A 91 -15.94 4.22 -14.27
N LEU A 92 -17.09 3.63 -13.98
CA LEU A 92 -18.24 3.60 -14.89
C LEU A 92 -19.32 4.64 -14.53
N ARG A 93 -18.99 5.63 -13.69
CA ARG A 93 -19.93 6.68 -13.33
C ARG A 93 -20.27 7.57 -14.55
N PRO A 94 -21.48 8.13 -14.61
CA PRO A 94 -21.88 9.11 -15.62
C PRO A 94 -20.93 10.32 -15.65
N LYS A 95 -20.80 10.95 -16.81
CA LYS A 95 -19.87 12.07 -17.03
C LYS A 95 -20.09 13.26 -16.09
N ASP A 96 -21.33 13.55 -15.75
CA ASP A 96 -21.73 14.62 -14.83
C ASP A 96 -21.22 14.42 -13.39
N GLN A 97 -20.95 13.18 -12.98
CA GLN A 97 -20.45 12.84 -11.66
C GLN A 97 -18.92 12.74 -11.60
N LEU A 98 -18.23 12.75 -12.74
CA LEU A 98 -16.76 12.57 -12.77
C LEU A 98 -16.00 13.73 -12.16
N ASP A 99 -16.51 14.96 -12.22
CA ASP A 99 -15.87 16.13 -11.59
C ASP A 99 -15.92 16.05 -10.08
N VAL A 100 -17.04 15.62 -9.54
CA VAL A 100 -17.22 15.41 -8.09
C VAL A 100 -16.31 14.27 -7.63
N LEU A 101 -16.31 13.16 -8.36
CA LEU A 101 -15.47 12.01 -8.09
C LEU A 101 -13.98 12.39 -8.05
N GLN A 102 -13.53 13.15 -9.05
CA GLN A 102 -12.13 13.59 -9.12
C GLN A 102 -11.75 14.42 -7.90
N LYS A 103 -12.55 15.41 -7.53
CA LYS A 103 -12.33 16.25 -6.35
C LYS A 103 -12.30 15.44 -5.05
N GLU A 104 -13.21 14.48 -4.90
CA GLU A 104 -13.25 13.61 -3.70
C GLU A 104 -12.02 12.70 -3.62
N LEU A 105 -11.59 12.11 -4.75
CA LEU A 105 -10.39 11.27 -4.80
C LEU A 105 -9.11 12.08 -4.54
N GLU A 106 -9.02 13.28 -5.12
CA GLU A 106 -7.90 14.17 -4.88
C GLU A 106 -7.85 14.61 -3.41
N ALA A 107 -8.97 14.97 -2.82
CA ALA A 107 -9.05 15.34 -1.41
C ALA A 107 -8.65 14.18 -0.47
N LEU A 108 -8.94 12.94 -0.85
CA LEU A 108 -8.61 11.76 -0.05
C LEU A 108 -7.16 11.32 -0.20
N LEU A 109 -6.59 11.41 -1.40
CA LEU A 109 -5.34 10.72 -1.75
C LEU A 109 -4.24 11.66 -2.25
N GLN A 110 -4.59 12.75 -2.95
CA GLN A 110 -3.60 13.56 -3.65
C GLN A 110 -2.65 14.24 -2.69
N GLY A 111 -1.36 13.93 -2.83
CA GLY A 111 -0.32 14.56 -2.03
C GLY A 111 -0.33 14.19 -0.55
N GLN A 112 -0.95 13.09 -0.17
CA GLN A 112 -1.09 12.66 1.21
C GLN A 112 -0.38 11.32 1.49
N TRP A 113 0.10 11.18 2.72
CA TRP A 113 0.55 9.90 3.24
C TRP A 113 -0.65 9.11 3.72
N VAL A 114 -0.96 8.00 3.04
CA VAL A 114 -2.09 7.15 3.37
C VAL A 114 -1.65 5.74 3.72
N TRP A 115 -2.44 5.10 4.58
CA TRP A 115 -2.38 3.68 4.82
C TRP A 115 -3.41 2.99 3.94
N PHE A 116 -2.99 1.99 3.18
CA PHE A 116 -3.89 1.23 2.34
C PHE A 116 -3.50 -0.24 2.27
N ARG A 117 -4.47 -1.08 1.96
CA ARG A 117 -4.26 -2.49 1.70
C ARG A 117 -5.14 -2.97 0.55
N PHE A 118 -4.79 -4.09 -0.03
CA PHE A 118 -5.67 -4.79 -0.95
C PHE A 118 -6.65 -5.66 -0.17
N LYS A 119 -7.86 -5.86 -0.70
CA LYS A 119 -9.01 -6.44 0.02
C LYS A 119 -8.71 -7.71 0.82
N LYS A 120 -7.92 -8.63 0.28
CA LYS A 120 -7.58 -9.89 0.93
C LYS A 120 -6.23 -9.91 1.64
N ASP A 121 -5.48 -8.82 1.60
CA ASP A 121 -4.19 -8.75 2.30
C ASP A 121 -4.40 -8.39 3.77
N ALA A 122 -3.64 -9.05 4.64
CA ALA A 122 -3.63 -8.74 6.07
C ALA A 122 -2.74 -7.52 6.39
N TYR A 123 -1.81 -7.19 5.48
CA TYR A 123 -0.80 -6.16 5.69
C TYR A 123 -1.13 -4.88 4.95
N PHE A 124 -0.80 -3.76 5.57
CA PHE A 124 -0.96 -2.42 5.02
C PHE A 124 0.32 -1.90 4.41
N TRP A 125 0.17 -1.10 3.38
CA TRP A 125 1.21 -0.25 2.83
C TRP A 125 1.02 1.17 3.34
N ARG A 126 2.12 1.87 3.57
CA ARG A 126 2.10 3.30 3.85
C ARG A 126 2.84 4.02 2.74
N GLY A 127 2.14 4.92 2.07
CA GLY A 127 2.70 5.60 0.91
C GLY A 127 2.15 6.99 0.69
N PHE A 128 2.94 7.78 -0.02
CA PHE A 128 2.55 9.08 -0.54
C PHE A 128 1.83 8.86 -1.87
N CYS A 129 0.56 9.22 -1.94
CA CYS A 129 -0.28 8.93 -3.08
C CYS A 129 -0.44 10.11 -4.02
N THR A 130 -0.52 9.79 -5.31
CA THR A 130 -0.92 10.70 -6.38
C THR A 130 -2.04 10.07 -7.20
N VAL A 131 -2.96 10.91 -7.66
CA VAL A 131 -4.13 10.51 -8.44
C VAL A 131 -4.07 11.15 -9.81
N SER A 132 -4.32 10.38 -10.85
CA SER A 132 -4.49 10.87 -12.21
C SER A 132 -5.76 10.29 -12.80
N MET A 133 -6.59 11.12 -13.42
CA MET A 133 -7.82 10.70 -14.08
C MET A 133 -7.80 11.06 -15.54
N GLN A 134 -8.00 10.07 -16.40
CA GLN A 134 -8.19 10.24 -17.83
C GLN A 134 -9.65 9.95 -18.19
N ARG A 135 -10.34 10.95 -18.67
CA ARG A 135 -11.75 10.83 -19.10
C ARG A 135 -11.84 10.21 -20.48
N LYS A 136 -12.69 9.22 -20.61
CA LYS A 136 -13.07 8.59 -21.88
C LYS A 136 -14.54 8.90 -22.17
N GLU A 137 -15.01 8.52 -23.34
CA GLU A 137 -16.37 8.83 -23.77
C GLU A 137 -17.46 8.31 -22.82
N HIS A 138 -17.31 7.07 -22.32
CA HIS A 138 -18.29 6.40 -21.46
C HIS A 138 -17.71 5.93 -20.11
N SER A 139 -16.48 6.30 -19.78
CA SER A 139 -15.81 5.87 -18.56
C SER A 139 -14.71 6.84 -18.18
N ALA A 140 -14.13 6.66 -16.98
CA ALA A 140 -12.90 7.31 -16.61
C ALA A 140 -11.87 6.26 -16.20
N LEU A 141 -10.64 6.45 -16.64
CA LEU A 141 -9.50 5.67 -16.19
C LEU A 141 -8.79 6.42 -15.06
N VAL A 142 -8.79 5.84 -13.88
CA VAL A 142 -8.15 6.40 -12.68
C VAL A 142 -6.87 5.62 -12.43
N THR A 143 -5.76 6.33 -12.38
CA THR A 143 -4.45 5.77 -12.02
C THR A 143 -4.02 6.34 -10.67
N LEU A 144 -3.84 5.46 -9.70
CA LEU A 144 -3.32 5.77 -8.39
C LEU A 144 -1.87 5.30 -8.34
N THR A 145 -0.97 6.20 -8.03
CA THR A 145 0.44 5.88 -7.84
C THR A 145 0.83 6.21 -6.41
N ALA A 146 1.37 5.23 -5.69
CA ALA A 146 1.84 5.41 -4.33
C ALA A 146 3.34 5.13 -4.24
N VAL A 147 4.10 6.09 -3.72
CA VAL A 147 5.49 5.90 -3.33
C VAL A 147 5.50 5.47 -1.88
N CYS A 148 5.71 4.19 -1.65
CA CYS A 148 5.55 3.54 -0.36
C CYS A 148 6.88 3.29 0.35
N ASN A 149 6.81 3.13 1.65
CA ASN A 149 7.87 2.49 2.40
C ASN A 149 8.20 1.11 1.79
N PRO A 150 9.44 0.63 1.89
CA PRO A 150 9.86 -0.59 1.19
C PRO A 150 9.15 -1.85 1.67
N TYR A 151 8.65 -1.84 2.91
CA TYR A 151 7.97 -2.97 3.56
C TYR A 151 6.50 -2.65 3.82
N ASN A 152 5.68 -3.69 3.90
CA ASN A 152 4.32 -3.63 4.40
C ASN A 152 4.28 -3.80 5.91
N TYR A 153 3.18 -3.41 6.54
CA TYR A 153 3.04 -3.35 7.99
C TYR A 153 1.87 -4.20 8.46
N ASN A 154 2.08 -4.91 9.54
CA ASN A 154 0.96 -5.45 10.31
C ASN A 154 0.37 -4.30 11.13
N LEU A 155 -0.80 -3.82 10.74
CA LEU A 155 -1.40 -2.64 11.37
C LEU A 155 -1.82 -2.92 12.83
N THR A 156 -2.24 -4.15 13.14
CA THR A 156 -2.57 -4.56 14.51
C THR A 156 -1.37 -4.43 15.44
N ALA A 157 -0.20 -4.89 15.01
CA ALA A 157 1.04 -4.73 15.77
C ALA A 157 1.49 -3.26 15.86
N TYR A 158 1.28 -2.49 14.80
CA TYR A 158 1.67 -1.08 14.75
C TYR A 158 0.77 -0.18 15.61
N MET A 159 -0.52 -0.49 15.73
CA MET A 159 -1.49 0.27 16.51
C MET A 159 -1.58 -0.15 17.99
N GLY A 160 -0.65 -0.97 18.47
CA GLY A 160 -0.59 -1.34 19.88
C GLY A 160 -1.62 -2.37 20.32
N SER A 161 -2.08 -3.24 19.40
CA SER A 161 -2.75 -4.46 19.86
C SER A 161 -1.73 -5.32 20.59
N ALA A 162 -2.15 -5.92 21.69
CA ALA A 162 -1.31 -6.69 22.62
C ALA A 162 -0.25 -7.53 21.91
N TRP A 163 0.97 -7.07 21.92
CA TRP A 163 2.15 -7.80 21.47
C TRP A 163 2.68 -8.63 22.63
N LEU A 164 3.52 -9.60 22.36
CA LEU A 164 4.08 -10.50 23.36
C LEU A 164 4.71 -9.75 24.56
N TRP A 165 5.16 -8.52 24.32
CA TRP A 165 5.78 -7.64 25.32
C TRP A 165 4.82 -6.64 25.98
N ASP A 166 3.61 -6.41 25.42
CA ASP A 166 2.64 -5.47 25.99
C ASP A 166 1.99 -6.00 27.27
N THR A 167 2.10 -7.30 27.52
CA THR A 167 1.68 -7.94 28.78
C THR A 167 2.78 -7.96 29.83
N PHE A 168 4.01 -7.57 29.46
CA PHE A 168 5.13 -7.56 30.39
C PHE A 168 5.10 -6.29 31.25
N ASN A 169 4.98 -6.47 32.53
CA ASN A 169 5.00 -5.38 33.50
C ASN A 169 6.36 -5.40 34.23
N PHE A 170 7.23 -4.41 33.96
CA PHE A 170 8.54 -4.29 34.55
C PHE A 170 8.55 -4.20 36.09
N GLU A 171 7.41 -3.87 36.71
CA GLU A 171 7.29 -3.83 38.18
C GLU A 171 6.93 -5.19 38.78
N LYS A 172 6.30 -6.06 38.05
CA LYS A 172 5.72 -7.34 38.51
C LYS A 172 6.36 -8.56 37.86
N ASP A 173 6.80 -8.42 36.63
CA ASP A 173 7.28 -9.54 35.85
C ASP A 173 8.81 -9.59 35.90
N THR A 174 9.34 -10.75 36.21
CA THR A 174 10.77 -10.98 36.22
C THR A 174 11.17 -11.68 34.92
N ILE A 175 12.17 -11.13 34.23
CA ILE A 175 12.80 -11.82 33.11
C ILE A 175 13.66 -12.94 33.70
N TYR A 176 13.13 -14.15 33.65
CA TYR A 176 13.96 -15.31 33.90
C TYR A 176 14.87 -15.49 32.69
N ASP A 177 16.19 -15.56 32.96
CA ASP A 177 17.16 -15.95 31.94
C ASP A 177 16.96 -17.45 31.63
N VAL A 178 15.93 -17.69 30.79
CA VAL A 178 15.77 -19.01 30.18
C VAL A 178 16.85 -19.07 29.11
N ARG A 179 17.99 -19.63 29.47
CA ARG A 179 18.99 -20.08 28.51
C ARG A 179 18.30 -21.06 27.58
N THR A 180 17.78 -20.55 26.49
CA THR A 180 17.41 -21.38 25.37
C THR A 180 18.71 -21.96 24.83
N GLU A 181 19.00 -23.20 25.19
CA GLU A 181 20.03 -23.97 24.50
C GLU A 181 19.59 -23.96 23.01
N VAL A 182 20.30 -23.16 22.23
CA VAL A 182 20.22 -23.24 20.77
C VAL A 182 20.82 -24.59 20.43
N LYS A 183 19.98 -25.60 20.30
CA LYS A 183 20.38 -26.85 19.70
C LYS A 183 20.72 -26.54 18.26
N ASN A 184 22.02 -26.53 17.96
CA ASN A 184 22.51 -26.52 16.60
C ASN A 184 21.90 -27.73 15.88
N LEU A 185 21.03 -27.47 14.93
CA LEU A 185 20.56 -28.41 13.94
C LEU A 185 21.59 -28.52 12.84
#